data_3e742958d6aa528d06ea425644e8de85
#
_entry.id   3e742958d6aa528d06ea425644e8de85
#
_cell.length_a   1.000
_cell.length_b   1.000
_cell.length_c   1.000
_cell.angle_alpha   90.00
_cell.angle_beta   90.00
_cell.angle_gamma   90.00
#
_symmetry.space_group_name_H-M   'P 1'
#
loop_
_entity.id
_entity.type
_entity.pdbx_description
1 polymer ?
#
loop_
_entity_poly.entity_id
_entity_poly.type
_entity_poly.pdbx_seq_one_letter_code
_entity_poly.pdbx_strand_id
1 'polypeptide(L)'
;MEENNKHVQPNSKEEGVQRLNRILSESLIKATDTYKTPPQIIWVDNSSIATLGNFSASTGKAKAKKTFNVSALVAASLANGKVLNYRASLPEGKRKILYVDTEQSRYHCHNVLERILKLAGLPTSIDNENLDFICLREYTPSVRIEVIDYALAQDQSYGLVIIDGIRDLLLDINNAGESVEVINKMMEWSSKYDLHIHCVLHQNKGDNNVRGHIGTEMNNKAETVLVITKSTTNPDISEVKAMHIREKEFKPFAFTVNEEGLPEIVEHTPEKEEGDKLSLIHISEPT
;
A
#
# COMPACT_ATOMS: atom_id res chain seq x y z
N MET A 1 37.06 -37.01 42.09
CA MET A 1 37.03 -37.07 40.63
C MET A 1 35.94 -36.11 40.20
N GLU A 2 36.32 -34.91 39.86
CA GLU A 2 35.41 -33.89 39.35
C GLU A 2 35.33 -34.02 37.84
N GLU A 3 34.17 -34.37 37.32
CA GLU A 3 33.90 -34.36 35.91
C GLU A 3 33.68 -32.93 35.40
N ASN A 4 34.68 -32.45 34.66
CA ASN A 4 34.62 -31.18 33.98
C ASN A 4 33.64 -31.25 32.81
N ASN A 5 32.41 -30.84 33.03
CA ASN A 5 31.39 -30.66 31.98
C ASN A 5 31.70 -29.37 31.19
N LYS A 6 32.59 -29.49 30.20
CA LYS A 6 32.82 -28.41 29.22
C LYS A 6 31.59 -28.25 28.36
N HIS A 7 30.73 -27.31 28.64
CA HIS A 7 29.77 -26.77 27.68
C HIS A 7 30.56 -26.19 26.51
N VAL A 8 30.65 -26.93 25.43
CA VAL A 8 31.16 -26.46 24.13
C VAL A 8 30.07 -25.50 23.61
N GLN A 9 30.34 -24.20 23.60
CA GLN A 9 29.52 -23.23 22.91
C GLN A 9 29.59 -23.55 21.40
N PRO A 10 28.46 -23.64 20.68
CA PRO A 10 28.47 -23.90 19.24
C PRO A 10 29.26 -22.80 18.54
N ASN A 11 30.08 -23.21 17.59
CA ASN A 11 30.96 -22.32 16.81
C ASN A 11 30.08 -21.44 15.91
N SER A 12 30.24 -20.14 15.92
CA SER A 12 29.45 -19.17 15.15
C SER A 12 29.36 -19.49 13.64
N LYS A 13 30.32 -20.23 13.10
CA LYS A 13 30.32 -20.75 11.74
C LYS A 13 29.33 -21.90 11.55
N GLU A 14 29.16 -22.78 12.53
CA GLU A 14 28.20 -23.90 12.48
C GLU A 14 26.78 -23.39 12.56
N GLU A 15 26.49 -22.40 13.41
CA GLU A 15 25.19 -21.73 13.47
C GLU A 15 24.84 -21.02 12.15
N GLY A 16 25.81 -20.38 11.52
CA GLY A 16 25.66 -19.76 10.19
C GLY A 16 25.29 -20.77 9.09
N VAL A 17 25.96 -21.93 9.04
CA VAL A 17 25.67 -23.01 8.08
C VAL A 17 24.29 -23.62 8.34
N GLN A 18 23.93 -23.86 9.59
CA GLN A 18 22.60 -24.41 9.95
C GLN A 18 21.49 -23.44 9.55
N ARG A 19 21.67 -22.11 9.77
CA ARG A 19 20.75 -21.09 9.32
C ARG A 19 20.56 -21.11 7.80
N LEU A 20 21.66 -21.15 7.04
CA LEU A 20 21.59 -21.17 5.56
C LEU A 20 20.93 -22.44 5.04
N ASN A 21 21.21 -23.59 5.62
CA ASN A 21 20.56 -24.87 5.26
C ASN A 21 19.05 -24.82 5.52
N ARG A 22 18.63 -24.21 6.64
CA ARG A 22 17.22 -24.01 6.93
C ARG A 22 16.57 -23.11 5.89
N ILE A 23 17.15 -21.94 5.60
CA ILE A 23 16.63 -21.00 4.59
C ILE A 23 16.54 -21.69 3.23
N LEU A 24 17.58 -22.42 2.81
CA LEU A 24 17.57 -23.15 1.54
C LEU A 24 16.43 -24.18 1.50
N SER A 25 16.26 -24.96 2.57
CA SER A 25 15.20 -25.95 2.68
C SER A 25 13.80 -25.36 2.61
N GLU A 26 13.57 -24.24 3.32
CA GLU A 26 12.30 -23.51 3.35
C GLU A 26 12.00 -22.79 2.03
N SER A 27 13.02 -22.43 1.25
CA SER A 27 12.89 -21.73 -0.03
C SER A 27 12.70 -22.65 -1.24
N LEU A 28 12.90 -23.96 -1.08
CA LEU A 28 12.72 -24.93 -2.17
C LEU A 28 11.24 -25.11 -2.50
N ILE A 29 10.87 -24.86 -3.75
CA ILE A 29 9.53 -25.12 -4.30
C ILE A 29 9.59 -26.41 -5.14
N LYS A 30 8.72 -27.35 -4.87
CA LYS A 30 8.65 -28.62 -5.59
C LYS A 30 7.40 -28.64 -6.47
N ALA A 31 7.47 -29.33 -7.60
CA ALA A 31 6.33 -29.49 -8.50
C ALA A 31 5.12 -30.20 -7.85
N THR A 32 5.35 -30.90 -6.76
CA THR A 32 4.31 -31.61 -5.98
C THR A 32 3.71 -30.77 -4.87
N ASP A 33 4.23 -29.57 -4.62
CA ASP A 33 3.71 -28.67 -3.59
C ASP A 33 2.35 -28.11 -4.02
N THR A 34 1.48 -27.90 -3.05
CA THR A 34 0.18 -27.27 -3.26
C THR A 34 0.09 -25.98 -2.45
N TYR A 35 -0.27 -24.89 -3.12
CA TYR A 35 -0.41 -23.58 -2.50
C TYR A 35 -1.86 -23.09 -2.60
N LYS A 36 -2.35 -22.48 -1.54
CA LYS A 36 -3.63 -21.76 -1.58
C LYS A 36 -3.44 -20.48 -2.36
N THR A 37 -4.40 -20.12 -3.21
CA THR A 37 -4.42 -18.82 -3.86
C THR A 37 -4.53 -17.74 -2.79
N PRO A 38 -3.64 -16.72 -2.77
CA PRO A 38 -3.74 -15.62 -1.82
C PRO A 38 -5.09 -14.93 -1.95
N PRO A 39 -5.78 -14.64 -0.83
CA PRO A 39 -7.05 -13.94 -0.85
C PRO A 39 -6.92 -12.55 -1.48
N GLN A 40 -7.71 -12.27 -2.49
CA GLN A 40 -7.94 -10.91 -2.96
C GLN A 40 -8.81 -10.20 -1.93
N ILE A 41 -8.47 -8.97 -1.55
CA ILE A 41 -9.14 -8.27 -0.44
C ILE A 41 -9.75 -6.92 -0.81
N ILE A 42 -9.25 -6.26 -1.87
CA ILE A 42 -9.78 -4.97 -2.33
C ILE A 42 -9.88 -4.98 -3.85
N TRP A 43 -11.00 -4.42 -4.36
CA TRP A 43 -11.28 -4.27 -5.79
C TRP A 43 -11.74 -2.86 -6.12
N VAL A 44 -11.47 -2.44 -7.36
CA VAL A 44 -12.16 -1.36 -8.05
C VAL A 44 -12.99 -2.00 -9.15
N ASP A 45 -14.30 -1.83 -9.10
CA ASP A 45 -15.26 -2.59 -9.93
C ASP A 45 -15.01 -4.10 -9.80
N ASN A 46 -14.56 -4.77 -10.88
CA ASN A 46 -14.24 -6.20 -10.89
C ASN A 46 -12.73 -6.48 -10.91
N SER A 47 -11.88 -5.47 -10.80
CA SER A 47 -10.43 -5.60 -10.86
C SER A 47 -9.84 -5.63 -9.46
N SER A 48 -9.16 -6.71 -9.09
CA SER A 48 -8.45 -6.80 -7.83
C SER A 48 -7.25 -5.86 -7.81
N ILE A 49 -7.14 -5.05 -6.78
CA ILE A 49 -6.03 -4.11 -6.58
C ILE A 49 -5.18 -4.44 -5.37
N ALA A 50 -5.62 -5.38 -4.53
CA ALA A 50 -4.93 -5.79 -3.32
C ALA A 50 -5.19 -7.26 -2.98
N THR A 51 -4.10 -8.02 -2.77
CA THR A 51 -4.11 -9.41 -2.28
C THR A 51 -3.25 -9.54 -1.03
N LEU A 52 -3.58 -10.47 -0.14
CA LEU A 52 -2.71 -10.75 1.02
C LEU A 52 -1.34 -11.24 0.55
N GLY A 53 -0.30 -10.91 1.31
CA GLY A 53 1.09 -11.24 0.97
C GLY A 53 1.73 -10.30 -0.05
N ASN A 54 1.04 -9.24 -0.49
CA ASN A 54 1.52 -8.28 -1.48
C ASN A 54 1.42 -6.83 -0.99
N PHE A 55 1.84 -5.90 -1.84
CA PHE A 55 1.70 -4.48 -1.57
C PHE A 55 1.31 -3.69 -2.83
N SER A 56 0.71 -2.54 -2.62
CA SER A 56 0.27 -1.60 -3.65
C SER A 56 0.57 -0.16 -3.25
N ALA A 57 0.36 0.78 -4.15
CA ALA A 57 0.57 2.19 -3.86
C ALA A 57 -0.49 3.11 -4.48
N SER A 58 -0.71 4.25 -3.82
CA SER A 58 -1.37 5.42 -4.39
C SER A 58 -0.36 6.53 -4.60
N THR A 59 -0.28 7.06 -5.81
CA THR A 59 0.63 8.15 -6.17
C THR A 59 -0.13 9.33 -6.78
N GLY A 60 0.52 10.47 -6.86
CA GLY A 60 -0.03 11.69 -7.46
C GLY A 60 0.70 12.94 -7.00
N LYS A 61 0.52 14.04 -7.72
CA LYS A 61 1.12 15.34 -7.38
C LYS A 61 0.61 15.83 -6.02
N ALA A 62 1.33 16.79 -5.44
CA ALA A 62 0.87 17.45 -4.21
C ALA A 62 -0.54 18.05 -4.42
N LYS A 63 -1.39 17.95 -3.39
CA LYS A 63 -2.79 18.45 -3.41
C LYS A 63 -3.73 17.73 -4.38
N ALA A 64 -3.36 16.55 -4.92
CA ALA A 64 -4.24 15.71 -5.74
C ALA A 64 -5.30 14.94 -4.92
N LYS A 65 -5.45 15.22 -3.63
CA LYS A 65 -6.43 14.59 -2.72
C LYS A 65 -6.18 13.08 -2.49
N LYS A 66 -4.91 12.62 -2.53
CA LYS A 66 -4.54 11.21 -2.29
C LYS A 66 -5.10 10.66 -0.97
N THR A 67 -4.94 11.38 0.14
CA THR A 67 -5.43 10.96 1.46
C THR A 67 -6.96 10.81 1.51
N PHE A 68 -7.72 11.60 0.73
CA PHE A 68 -9.18 11.42 0.58
C PHE A 68 -9.50 10.11 -0.14
N ASN A 69 -8.78 9.81 -1.21
CA ASN A 69 -8.91 8.55 -1.93
C ASN A 69 -8.58 7.34 -1.05
N VAL A 70 -7.47 7.40 -0.31
CA VAL A 70 -7.05 6.34 0.62
C VAL A 70 -8.05 6.20 1.78
N SER A 71 -8.63 7.31 2.27
CA SER A 71 -9.71 7.25 3.28
C SER A 71 -10.90 6.41 2.80
N ALA A 72 -11.28 6.54 1.52
CA ALA A 72 -12.38 5.74 0.95
C ALA A 72 -12.00 4.25 0.81
N LEU A 73 -10.77 3.94 0.40
CA LEU A 73 -10.24 2.58 0.34
C LEU A 73 -10.24 1.93 1.73
N VAL A 74 -9.77 2.64 2.75
CA VAL A 74 -9.73 2.15 4.15
C VAL A 74 -11.15 1.99 4.69
N ALA A 75 -12.05 2.93 4.41
CA ALA A 75 -13.44 2.85 4.84
C ALA A 75 -14.17 1.64 4.22
N ALA A 76 -13.94 1.34 2.93
CA ALA A 76 -14.47 0.13 2.31
C ALA A 76 -13.94 -1.14 3.00
N SER A 77 -12.64 -1.15 3.35
CA SER A 77 -12.00 -2.26 4.04
C SER A 77 -12.52 -2.43 5.47
N LEU A 78 -12.72 -1.34 6.21
CA LEU A 78 -13.24 -1.34 7.57
C LEU A 78 -14.70 -1.79 7.62
N ALA A 79 -15.54 -1.31 6.70
CA ALA A 79 -16.91 -1.74 6.53
C ALA A 79 -17.04 -3.17 5.97
N ASN A 80 -15.96 -3.72 5.42
CA ASN A 80 -15.95 -4.96 4.63
C ASN A 80 -17.01 -4.94 3.53
N GLY A 81 -17.11 -3.84 2.82
CA GLY A 81 -18.19 -3.50 1.92
C GLY A 81 -17.76 -2.59 0.77
N LYS A 82 -18.63 -1.67 0.37
CA LYS A 82 -18.38 -0.76 -0.76
C LYS A 82 -18.41 0.70 -0.29
N VAL A 83 -17.37 1.46 -0.67
CA VAL A 83 -17.26 2.92 -0.51
C VAL A 83 -16.67 3.50 -1.78
N LEU A 84 -17.30 4.48 -2.39
CA LEU A 84 -17.01 4.94 -3.76
C LEU A 84 -16.98 3.74 -4.72
N ASN A 85 -15.91 3.63 -5.53
CA ASN A 85 -15.71 2.49 -6.43
C ASN A 85 -14.88 1.36 -5.78
N TYR A 86 -14.45 1.52 -4.52
CA TYR A 86 -13.77 0.47 -3.78
C TYR A 86 -14.77 -0.51 -3.18
N ARG A 87 -14.50 -1.79 -3.37
CA ARG A 87 -15.14 -2.90 -2.66
C ARG A 87 -14.07 -3.68 -1.92
N ALA A 88 -14.32 -4.01 -0.67
CA ALA A 88 -13.39 -4.80 0.12
C ALA A 88 -14.05 -6.00 0.79
N SER A 89 -13.27 -7.06 0.99
CA SER A 89 -13.66 -8.26 1.72
C SER A 89 -12.42 -8.87 2.37
N LEU A 90 -12.14 -8.44 3.59
CA LEU A 90 -11.05 -8.97 4.39
C LEU A 90 -11.49 -10.30 5.03
N PRO A 91 -10.65 -11.35 5.01
CA PRO A 91 -10.95 -12.64 5.62
C PRO A 91 -11.18 -12.53 7.13
N GLU A 92 -11.92 -13.48 7.69
CA GLU A 92 -12.01 -13.66 9.14
C GLU A 92 -10.59 -13.89 9.71
N GLY A 93 -10.28 -13.27 10.85
CA GLY A 93 -8.94 -13.27 11.44
C GLY A 93 -7.93 -12.29 10.81
N LYS A 94 -8.32 -11.58 9.73
CA LYS A 94 -7.51 -10.54 9.05
C LYS A 94 -8.30 -9.24 8.86
N ARG A 95 -9.20 -8.94 9.81
CA ARG A 95 -10.13 -7.80 9.71
C ARG A 95 -9.53 -6.48 10.17
N LYS A 96 -8.42 -6.51 10.90
CA LYS A 96 -7.84 -5.32 11.49
C LYS A 96 -7.01 -4.53 10.49
N ILE A 97 -7.05 -3.22 10.59
CA ILE A 97 -6.35 -2.27 9.74
C ILE A 97 -5.40 -1.46 10.62
N LEU A 98 -4.14 -1.35 10.20
CA LEU A 98 -3.16 -0.43 10.78
C LEU A 98 -2.96 0.76 9.82
N TYR A 99 -3.34 1.96 10.24
CA TYR A 99 -3.05 3.18 9.50
C TYR A 99 -1.87 3.91 10.14
N VAL A 100 -0.80 4.06 9.38
CA VAL A 100 0.44 4.75 9.80
C VAL A 100 0.53 6.06 9.02
N ASP A 101 0.42 7.19 9.71
CA ASP A 101 0.63 8.53 9.13
C ASP A 101 2.00 9.06 9.60
N THR A 102 2.86 9.42 8.66
CA THR A 102 4.21 9.91 8.92
C THR A 102 4.39 11.41 8.64
N GLU A 103 3.38 12.06 8.05
CA GLU A 103 3.47 13.43 7.56
C GLU A 103 2.64 14.42 8.40
N GLN A 104 1.45 14.03 8.85
CA GLN A 104 0.47 14.94 9.42
C GLN A 104 0.58 15.08 10.94
N SER A 105 0.10 16.23 11.46
CA SER A 105 -0.05 16.42 12.91
C SER A 105 -1.19 15.57 13.46
N ARG A 106 -1.20 15.29 14.77
CA ARG A 106 -2.25 14.53 15.45
C ARG A 106 -3.66 15.04 15.16
N TYR A 107 -3.85 16.37 15.08
CA TYR A 107 -5.13 16.97 14.73
C TYR A 107 -5.59 16.56 13.34
N HIS A 108 -4.71 16.61 12.33
CA HIS A 108 -5.06 16.23 10.96
C HIS A 108 -5.21 14.71 10.81
N CYS A 109 -4.43 13.92 11.53
CA CYS A 109 -4.63 12.46 11.62
C CYS A 109 -6.00 12.12 12.18
N HIS A 110 -6.45 12.82 13.23
CA HIS A 110 -7.79 12.64 13.79
C HIS A 110 -8.88 12.97 12.78
N ASN A 111 -8.74 14.03 11.98
CA ASN A 111 -9.70 14.36 10.93
C ASN A 111 -9.74 13.29 9.81
N VAL A 112 -8.60 12.64 9.51
CA VAL A 112 -8.55 11.49 8.59
C VAL A 112 -9.27 10.30 9.18
N LEU A 113 -9.02 9.98 10.46
CA LEU A 113 -9.71 8.90 11.18
C LEU A 113 -11.23 9.11 11.18
N GLU A 114 -11.72 10.30 11.56
CA GLU A 114 -13.16 10.62 11.52
C GLU A 114 -13.74 10.47 10.12
N ARG A 115 -13.03 10.91 9.08
CA ARG A 115 -13.45 10.75 7.69
C ARG A 115 -13.61 9.27 7.33
N ILE A 116 -12.66 8.42 7.70
CA ILE A 116 -12.73 6.97 7.47
C ILE A 116 -13.96 6.38 8.14
N LEU A 117 -14.19 6.71 9.42
CA LEU A 117 -15.35 6.23 10.18
C LEU A 117 -16.68 6.68 9.54
N LYS A 118 -16.81 7.97 9.19
CA LYS A 118 -18.01 8.52 8.52
C LYS A 118 -18.27 7.81 7.20
N LEU A 119 -17.26 7.61 6.36
CA LEU A 119 -17.37 6.90 5.08
C LEU A 119 -17.76 5.44 5.25
N ALA A 120 -17.31 4.80 6.32
CA ALA A 120 -17.68 3.43 6.68
C ALA A 120 -19.07 3.32 7.32
N GLY A 121 -19.76 4.44 7.58
CA GLY A 121 -21.04 4.47 8.29
C GLY A 121 -20.94 4.13 9.78
N LEU A 122 -19.77 4.40 10.38
CA LEU A 122 -19.46 4.10 11.78
C LEU A 122 -19.49 5.35 12.66
N PRO A 123 -19.82 5.23 13.95
CA PRO A 123 -19.80 6.36 14.87
C PRO A 123 -18.36 6.88 15.07
N THR A 124 -18.21 8.21 15.13
CA THR A 124 -16.92 8.87 15.39
C THR A 124 -16.64 9.09 16.89
N SER A 125 -17.61 8.75 17.74
CA SER A 125 -17.52 8.93 19.21
C SER A 125 -17.07 7.67 19.95
N ILE A 126 -16.80 6.59 19.24
CA ILE A 126 -16.40 5.29 19.80
C ILE A 126 -15.21 4.76 19.00
N ASP A 127 -14.18 4.30 19.70
CA ASP A 127 -13.02 3.67 19.05
C ASP A 127 -13.46 2.37 18.37
N ASN A 128 -12.89 2.12 17.20
CA ASN A 128 -13.20 0.91 16.43
C ASN A 128 -12.08 -0.12 16.62
N GLU A 129 -12.43 -1.30 17.11
CA GLU A 129 -11.47 -2.38 17.40
C GLU A 129 -10.70 -2.89 16.17
N ASN A 130 -11.24 -2.67 14.96
CA ASN A 130 -10.61 -3.08 13.71
C ASN A 130 -9.80 -1.98 13.01
N LEU A 131 -9.56 -0.84 13.68
CA LEU A 131 -8.75 0.25 13.13
C LEU A 131 -7.82 0.85 14.17
N ASP A 132 -6.54 0.55 14.04
CA ASP A 132 -5.47 1.25 14.77
C ASP A 132 -4.91 2.36 13.87
N PHE A 133 -4.96 3.61 14.36
CA PHE A 133 -4.42 4.77 13.65
C PHE A 133 -3.25 5.35 14.46
N ILE A 134 -2.03 5.31 13.90
CA ILE A 134 -0.83 5.82 14.56
C ILE A 134 -0.23 7.01 13.81
N CYS A 135 0.16 8.04 14.55
CA CYS A 135 0.79 9.25 14.04
C CYS A 135 2.28 9.22 14.42
N LEU A 136 3.15 9.05 13.43
CA LEU A 136 4.59 8.90 13.61
C LEU A 136 5.42 10.09 13.10
N ARG A 137 4.79 11.22 12.83
CA ARG A 137 5.47 12.41 12.29
C ARG A 137 6.69 12.86 13.11
N GLU A 138 6.60 12.75 14.44
CA GLU A 138 7.62 13.28 15.38
C GLU A 138 8.85 12.37 15.51
N TYR A 139 8.84 11.18 14.91
CA TYR A 139 9.88 10.18 15.08
C TYR A 139 10.80 10.10 13.87
N THR A 140 12.01 9.57 14.07
CA THR A 140 12.98 9.33 13.01
C THR A 140 12.56 8.14 12.13
N PRO A 141 13.07 8.01 10.89
CA PRO A 141 12.75 6.88 10.01
C PRO A 141 12.97 5.51 10.66
N SER A 142 14.08 5.31 11.37
CA SER A 142 14.37 4.06 12.06
C SER A 142 13.34 3.73 13.15
N VAL A 143 12.95 4.71 13.96
CA VAL A 143 11.94 4.53 15.01
C VAL A 143 10.56 4.24 14.39
N ARG A 144 10.22 4.86 13.26
CA ARG A 144 8.97 4.57 12.54
C ARG A 144 8.92 3.10 12.10
N ILE A 145 10.01 2.59 11.53
CA ILE A 145 10.14 1.18 11.12
C ILE A 145 10.03 0.26 12.33
N GLU A 146 10.73 0.56 13.43
CA GLU A 146 10.67 -0.22 14.67
C GLU A 146 9.24 -0.28 15.26
N VAL A 147 8.50 0.83 15.25
CA VAL A 147 7.10 0.87 15.72
C VAL A 147 6.18 0.03 14.83
N ILE A 148 6.36 0.07 13.51
CA ILE A 148 5.60 -0.77 12.59
C ILE A 148 5.93 -2.25 12.82
N ASP A 149 7.22 -2.61 12.88
CA ASP A 149 7.66 -3.98 13.20
C ASP A 149 7.05 -4.50 14.50
N TYR A 150 7.07 -3.66 15.53
CA TYR A 150 6.51 -4.01 16.84
C TYR A 150 5.00 -4.23 16.77
N ALA A 151 4.25 -3.30 16.14
CA ALA A 151 2.80 -3.43 16.02
C ALA A 151 2.39 -4.71 15.29
N LEU A 152 3.05 -5.02 14.15
CA LEU A 152 2.78 -6.23 13.36
C LEU A 152 3.16 -7.52 14.10
N ALA A 153 4.17 -7.48 14.96
CA ALA A 153 4.55 -8.62 15.78
C ALA A 153 3.58 -8.89 16.94
N GLN A 154 2.91 -7.84 17.47
CA GLN A 154 1.96 -7.96 18.58
C GLN A 154 0.59 -8.48 18.15
N ASP A 155 0.15 -8.17 16.93
CA ASP A 155 -1.20 -8.50 16.48
C ASP A 155 -1.19 -9.10 15.06
N GLN A 156 -1.53 -10.38 14.97
CA GLN A 156 -1.58 -11.13 13.71
C GLN A 156 -2.91 -10.92 12.94
N SER A 157 -3.86 -10.17 13.50
CA SER A 157 -5.17 -9.94 12.89
C SER A 157 -5.18 -8.81 11.85
N TYR A 158 -4.07 -8.07 11.69
CA TYR A 158 -3.92 -7.09 10.62
C TYR A 158 -3.98 -7.77 9.25
N GLY A 159 -4.94 -7.36 8.42
CA GLY A 159 -5.06 -7.76 7.03
C GLY A 159 -4.67 -6.65 6.06
N LEU A 160 -4.75 -5.39 6.51
CA LEU A 160 -4.38 -4.22 5.72
C LEU A 160 -3.53 -3.26 6.56
N VAL A 161 -2.43 -2.80 5.98
CA VAL A 161 -1.57 -1.75 6.54
C VAL A 161 -1.52 -0.59 5.55
N ILE A 162 -1.79 0.62 6.02
CA ILE A 162 -1.60 1.85 5.24
C ILE A 162 -0.35 2.56 5.73
N ILE A 163 0.53 2.97 4.82
CA ILE A 163 1.67 3.83 5.12
C ILE A 163 1.51 5.13 4.32
N ASP A 164 0.90 6.13 4.96
CA ASP A 164 0.70 7.45 4.35
C ASP A 164 1.94 8.31 4.61
N GLY A 165 2.79 8.35 3.55
CA GLY A 165 4.10 8.95 3.54
C GLY A 165 5.25 7.93 3.60
N ILE A 166 5.23 6.88 2.73
CA ILE A 166 6.32 5.85 2.70
C ILE A 166 7.71 6.46 2.56
N ARG A 167 7.83 7.62 1.92
CA ARG A 167 9.07 8.36 1.79
C ARG A 167 9.74 8.66 3.13
N ASP A 168 8.94 8.89 4.15
CA ASP A 168 9.43 9.28 5.47
C ASP A 168 10.00 8.13 6.30
N LEU A 169 10.02 6.91 5.73
CA LEU A 169 10.79 5.78 6.23
C LEU A 169 12.25 5.78 5.75
N LEU A 170 12.63 6.75 4.90
CA LEU A 170 13.98 6.94 4.36
C LEU A 170 14.63 8.18 4.97
N LEU A 171 15.94 8.16 5.16
CA LEU A 171 16.73 9.34 5.47
C LEU A 171 16.96 10.19 4.20
N ASP A 172 17.35 9.53 3.09
CA ASP A 172 17.55 10.18 1.80
C ASP A 172 16.78 9.46 0.69
N ILE A 173 15.82 10.18 0.09
CA ILE A 173 14.99 9.69 -1.03
C ILE A 173 15.80 9.34 -2.28
N ASN A 174 17.00 9.90 -2.42
CA ASN A 174 17.89 9.64 -3.55
C ASN A 174 18.88 8.50 -3.27
N ASN A 175 18.85 7.92 -2.08
CA ASN A 175 19.64 6.75 -1.73
C ASN A 175 18.95 5.49 -2.26
N ALA A 176 19.55 4.88 -3.30
CA ALA A 176 19.03 3.66 -3.90
C ALA A 176 19.05 2.47 -2.91
N GLY A 177 20.06 2.37 -2.06
CA GLY A 177 20.20 1.31 -1.05
C GLY A 177 19.08 1.36 -0.03
N GLU A 178 18.83 2.53 0.58
CA GLU A 178 17.73 2.72 1.53
C GLU A 178 16.36 2.43 0.89
N SER A 179 16.17 2.84 -0.37
CA SER A 179 14.93 2.57 -1.11
C SER A 179 14.68 1.07 -1.27
N VAL A 180 15.72 0.31 -1.63
CA VAL A 180 15.64 -1.15 -1.74
C VAL A 180 15.36 -1.79 -0.38
N GLU A 181 16.00 -1.31 0.70
CA GLU A 181 15.78 -1.82 2.06
C GLU A 181 14.34 -1.64 2.52
N VAL A 182 13.73 -0.46 2.33
CA VAL A 182 12.34 -0.21 2.69
C VAL A 182 11.39 -1.10 1.89
N ILE A 183 11.60 -1.26 0.59
CA ILE A 183 10.78 -2.14 -0.24
C ILE A 183 10.94 -3.62 0.18
N ASN A 184 12.15 -4.07 0.47
CA ASN A 184 12.39 -5.42 0.99
C ASN A 184 11.69 -5.63 2.34
N LYS A 185 11.67 -4.60 3.20
CA LYS A 185 10.96 -4.65 4.47
C LYS A 185 9.45 -4.80 4.28
N MET A 186 8.86 -4.10 3.31
CA MET A 186 7.44 -4.25 2.97
C MET A 186 7.13 -5.65 2.44
N MET A 187 8.01 -6.21 1.58
CA MET A 187 7.89 -7.58 1.09
C MET A 187 7.98 -8.60 2.25
N GLU A 188 8.89 -8.39 3.20
CA GLU A 188 9.01 -9.20 4.40
C GLU A 188 7.73 -9.12 5.24
N TRP A 189 7.25 -7.91 5.57
CA TRP A 189 6.05 -7.73 6.39
C TRP A 189 4.81 -8.36 5.75
N SER A 190 4.57 -8.07 4.46
CA SER A 190 3.39 -8.60 3.78
C SER A 190 3.39 -10.12 3.73
N SER A 191 4.53 -10.75 3.44
CA SER A 191 4.66 -12.20 3.40
C SER A 191 4.61 -12.85 4.78
N LYS A 192 5.41 -12.35 5.73
CA LYS A 192 5.55 -12.93 7.07
C LYS A 192 4.26 -12.87 7.87
N TYR A 193 3.52 -11.78 7.75
CA TYR A 193 2.30 -11.54 8.51
C TYR A 193 1.01 -11.82 7.71
N ASP A 194 1.12 -12.29 6.46
CA ASP A 194 -0.01 -12.55 5.57
C ASP A 194 -1.01 -11.38 5.56
N LEU A 195 -0.53 -10.21 5.14
CA LEU A 195 -1.28 -8.96 5.08
C LEU A 195 -0.99 -8.20 3.78
N HIS A 196 -1.81 -7.21 3.45
CA HIS A 196 -1.55 -6.29 2.35
C HIS A 196 -1.04 -4.94 2.87
N ILE A 197 -0.04 -4.36 2.19
CA ILE A 197 0.44 -3.01 2.51
C ILE A 197 0.07 -2.07 1.37
N HIS A 198 -0.63 -0.98 1.68
CA HIS A 198 -0.92 0.08 0.72
C HIS A 198 -0.17 1.37 1.09
N CYS A 199 0.70 1.84 0.20
CA CYS A 199 1.53 3.01 0.46
C CYS A 199 1.04 4.25 -0.28
N VAL A 200 1.34 5.43 0.30
CA VAL A 200 1.14 6.71 -0.36
C VAL A 200 2.48 7.34 -0.69
N LEU A 201 2.63 7.78 -1.95
CA LEU A 201 3.85 8.39 -2.44
C LEU A 201 3.54 9.58 -3.36
N HIS A 202 4.39 10.60 -3.33
CA HIS A 202 4.26 11.76 -4.20
C HIS A 202 4.94 11.53 -5.56
N GLN A 203 4.33 12.07 -6.63
CA GLN A 203 5.01 12.21 -7.93
C GLN A 203 5.98 13.39 -7.92
N ASN A 204 6.89 13.40 -8.89
CA ASN A 204 7.74 14.54 -9.18
C ASN A 204 6.91 15.77 -9.58
N LYS A 205 7.47 16.96 -9.40
CA LYS A 205 6.80 18.20 -9.81
C LYS A 205 6.81 18.40 -11.33
N GLY A 206 7.86 17.94 -12.01
CA GLY A 206 8.13 18.21 -13.42
C GLY A 206 7.65 17.16 -14.40
N ASP A 207 7.40 15.94 -13.93
CA ASP A 207 6.94 14.82 -14.74
C ASP A 207 5.90 13.98 -13.98
N ASN A 208 5.37 12.93 -14.63
CA ASN A 208 4.39 12.05 -14.01
C ASN A 208 5.03 10.83 -13.32
N ASN A 209 6.38 10.80 -13.23
CA ASN A 209 7.08 9.72 -12.58
C ASN A 209 6.94 9.80 -11.05
N VAL A 210 6.93 8.65 -10.42
CA VAL A 210 6.94 8.56 -8.95
C VAL A 210 8.29 9.04 -8.43
N ARG A 211 8.28 9.80 -7.35
CA ARG A 211 9.45 10.54 -6.88
C ARG A 211 10.52 9.65 -6.26
N GLY A 212 11.78 9.81 -6.70
CA GLY A 212 12.97 9.18 -6.13
C GLY A 212 13.13 7.70 -6.49
N HIS A 213 14.19 7.08 -6.01
CA HIS A 213 14.48 5.66 -6.25
C HIS A 213 13.38 4.74 -5.68
N ILE A 214 12.79 5.09 -4.54
CA ILE A 214 11.69 4.31 -3.95
C ILE A 214 10.47 4.25 -4.89
N GLY A 215 10.23 5.32 -5.67
CA GLY A 215 9.16 5.31 -6.67
C GLY A 215 9.41 4.32 -7.80
N THR A 216 10.65 4.22 -8.27
CA THR A 216 11.05 3.24 -9.29
C THR A 216 10.90 1.81 -8.77
N GLU A 217 11.40 1.55 -7.56
CA GLU A 217 11.27 0.22 -6.92
C GLU A 217 9.80 -0.16 -6.67
N MET A 218 8.97 0.82 -6.27
CA MET A 218 7.53 0.64 -6.09
C MET A 218 6.86 0.22 -7.40
N ASN A 219 7.12 0.93 -8.50
CA ASN A 219 6.56 0.60 -9.82
C ASN A 219 6.95 -0.79 -10.30
N ASN A 220 8.18 -1.23 -9.96
CA ASN A 220 8.68 -2.53 -10.41
C ASN A 220 8.11 -3.72 -9.60
N LYS A 221 7.77 -3.51 -8.33
CA LYS A 221 7.49 -4.62 -7.40
C LYS A 221 6.04 -4.64 -6.87
N ALA A 222 5.36 -3.49 -6.84
CA ALA A 222 3.96 -3.43 -6.41
C ALA A 222 3.04 -4.22 -7.35
N GLU A 223 1.99 -4.83 -6.81
CA GLU A 223 0.97 -5.48 -7.64
C GLU A 223 0.05 -4.46 -8.34
N THR A 224 -0.16 -3.31 -7.70
CA THR A 224 -0.97 -2.22 -8.24
C THR A 224 -0.40 -0.88 -7.83
N VAL A 225 -0.34 0.05 -8.76
CA VAL A 225 -0.05 1.47 -8.51
C VAL A 225 -1.20 2.30 -9.06
N LEU A 226 -1.93 2.96 -8.15
CA LEU A 226 -2.99 3.90 -8.48
C LEU A 226 -2.39 5.29 -8.66
N VAL A 227 -2.85 6.04 -9.64
CA VAL A 227 -2.51 7.45 -9.77
C VAL A 227 -3.74 8.32 -9.56
N ILE A 228 -3.60 9.31 -8.69
CA ILE A 228 -4.61 10.30 -8.38
C ILE A 228 -4.18 11.61 -9.03
N THR A 229 -4.94 12.08 -10.01
CA THR A 229 -4.69 13.30 -10.74
C THR A 229 -5.82 14.31 -10.49
N LYS A 230 -5.44 15.56 -10.39
CA LYS A 230 -6.40 16.67 -10.32
C LYS A 230 -6.81 17.04 -11.74
N SER A 231 -8.11 17.17 -12.01
CA SER A 231 -8.59 17.62 -13.32
C SER A 231 -8.03 19.00 -13.65
N THR A 232 -7.68 19.23 -14.90
CA THR A 232 -7.16 20.50 -15.40
C THR A 232 -8.30 21.47 -15.67
N THR A 233 -9.50 20.97 -15.96
CA THR A 233 -10.68 21.77 -16.24
C THR A 233 -11.48 22.12 -14.99
N ASN A 234 -11.49 21.25 -13.99
CA ASN A 234 -12.15 21.50 -12.71
C ASN A 234 -11.26 21.05 -11.54
N PRO A 235 -10.61 22.00 -10.83
CA PRO A 235 -9.69 21.72 -9.74
C PRO A 235 -10.35 21.03 -8.53
N ASP A 236 -11.68 20.97 -8.43
CA ASP A 236 -12.39 20.27 -7.37
C ASP A 236 -12.59 18.78 -7.67
N ILE A 237 -12.30 18.36 -8.88
CA ILE A 237 -12.39 16.96 -9.28
C ILE A 237 -11.00 16.32 -9.25
N SER A 238 -10.94 15.10 -8.70
CA SER A 238 -9.77 14.23 -8.77
C SER A 238 -10.15 12.93 -9.45
N GLU A 239 -9.31 12.48 -10.38
CA GLU A 239 -9.47 11.21 -11.10
C GLU A 239 -8.54 10.16 -10.52
N VAL A 240 -9.00 8.93 -10.44
CA VAL A 240 -8.25 7.74 -10.03
C VAL A 240 -8.18 6.77 -11.18
N LYS A 241 -6.96 6.40 -11.56
CA LYS A 241 -6.70 5.38 -12.59
C LYS A 241 -5.58 4.44 -12.16
N ALA A 242 -5.50 3.27 -12.76
CA ALA A 242 -4.33 2.42 -12.63
C ALA A 242 -3.17 3.00 -13.45
N MET A 243 -1.99 3.12 -12.85
CA MET A 243 -0.72 3.33 -13.55
C MET A 243 -0.13 1.98 -13.94
N HIS A 244 -0.15 1.03 -12.99
CA HIS A 244 0.24 -0.36 -13.16
C HIS A 244 -0.74 -1.23 -12.38
N ILE A 245 -1.14 -2.34 -12.96
CA ILE A 245 -1.99 -3.34 -12.33
C ILE A 245 -1.67 -4.72 -12.92
N ARG A 246 -1.53 -5.74 -12.07
CA ARG A 246 -1.30 -7.12 -12.53
C ARG A 246 -2.54 -7.77 -13.11
N GLU A 247 -3.69 -7.37 -12.61
CA GLU A 247 -5.01 -7.83 -13.06
C GLU A 247 -5.52 -6.98 -14.25
N LYS A 248 -6.73 -7.26 -14.68
CA LYS A 248 -7.40 -6.47 -15.73
C LYS A 248 -7.59 -5.03 -15.25
N GLU A 249 -7.29 -4.06 -16.10
CA GLU A 249 -7.52 -2.65 -15.81
C GLU A 249 -9.01 -2.35 -15.55
N PHE A 250 -9.27 -1.47 -14.58
CA PHE A 250 -10.58 -0.92 -14.33
C PHE A 250 -10.76 0.42 -15.06
N LYS A 251 -12.00 0.83 -15.26
CA LYS A 251 -12.30 2.17 -15.83
C LYS A 251 -11.95 3.24 -14.80
N PRO A 252 -11.21 4.31 -15.20
CA PRO A 252 -10.98 5.44 -14.31
C PRO A 252 -12.29 5.97 -13.72
N PHE A 253 -12.24 6.38 -12.46
CA PHE A 253 -13.34 7.04 -11.80
C PHE A 253 -12.91 8.36 -11.21
N ALA A 254 -13.85 9.27 -10.98
CA ALA A 254 -13.56 10.58 -10.44
C ALA A 254 -14.38 10.86 -9.19
N PHE A 255 -13.82 11.68 -8.31
CA PHE A 255 -14.49 12.12 -7.09
C PHE A 255 -14.23 13.62 -6.83
N THR A 256 -15.17 14.23 -6.13
CA THR A 256 -15.02 15.55 -5.48
C THR A 256 -15.03 15.40 -3.97
N VAL A 257 -14.81 16.48 -3.24
CA VAL A 257 -14.96 16.51 -1.79
C VAL A 257 -16.12 17.45 -1.47
N ASN A 258 -17.13 16.93 -0.80
CA ASN A 258 -18.34 17.68 -0.44
C ASN A 258 -18.09 18.65 0.73
N GLU A 259 -19.12 19.40 1.13
CA GLU A 259 -19.06 20.38 2.22
C GLU A 259 -18.75 19.76 3.59
N GLU A 260 -19.06 18.47 3.77
CA GLU A 260 -18.73 17.72 5.00
C GLU A 260 -17.29 17.20 5.01
N GLY A 261 -16.51 17.44 3.95
CA GLY A 261 -15.15 16.96 3.79
C GLY A 261 -15.05 15.48 3.43
N LEU A 262 -16.10 14.91 2.84
CA LEU A 262 -16.15 13.53 2.40
C LEU A 262 -16.00 13.42 0.87
N PRO A 263 -15.24 12.45 0.35
CA PRO A 263 -15.16 12.20 -1.08
C PRO A 263 -16.47 11.58 -1.60
N GLU A 264 -16.93 12.08 -2.75
CA GLU A 264 -18.14 11.63 -3.46
C GLU A 264 -17.83 11.38 -4.92
N ILE A 265 -18.42 10.32 -5.51
CA ILE A 265 -18.29 10.02 -6.94
C ILE A 265 -18.95 11.12 -7.76
N VAL A 266 -18.26 11.52 -8.82
CA VAL A 266 -18.81 12.44 -9.84
C VAL A 266 -18.65 11.83 -11.23
N GLU A 267 -19.64 12.09 -12.09
CA GLU A 267 -19.49 11.79 -13.51
C GLU A 267 -18.42 12.72 -14.10
N HIS A 268 -17.40 12.14 -14.67
CA HIS A 268 -16.32 12.88 -15.29
C HIS A 268 -15.85 12.10 -16.53
N THR A 269 -15.72 12.81 -17.64
CA THR A 269 -15.09 12.24 -18.83
C THR A 269 -13.59 12.44 -18.69
N PRO A 270 -12.77 11.37 -18.65
CA PRO A 270 -11.33 11.50 -18.57
C PRO A 270 -10.78 12.37 -19.70
N GLU A 271 -9.89 13.29 -19.34
CA GLU A 271 -9.17 14.08 -20.32
C GLU A 271 -8.24 13.15 -21.11
N LYS A 272 -8.28 13.23 -22.45
CA LYS A 272 -7.35 12.48 -23.29
C LYS A 272 -5.93 12.98 -23.01
N GLU A 273 -5.04 12.10 -22.63
CA GLU A 273 -3.62 12.45 -22.54
C GLU A 273 -3.14 12.85 -23.96
N GLU A 274 -2.43 13.97 -24.08
CA GLU A 274 -1.83 14.45 -25.35
C GLU A 274 -0.70 13.53 -25.88
N GLY A 275 -0.81 12.22 -25.69
CA GLY A 275 0.15 11.21 -26.09
C GLY A 275 -0.44 10.08 -26.95
N ASP A 276 -1.75 9.90 -26.96
CA ASP A 276 -2.42 8.87 -27.76
C ASP A 276 -2.65 9.33 -29.22
N LYS A 277 -1.59 9.80 -29.88
CA LYS A 277 -1.54 9.72 -31.35
C LYS A 277 -1.24 8.28 -31.72
N LEU A 278 -2.29 7.45 -31.75
CA LEU A 278 -2.28 6.23 -32.55
C LEU A 278 -1.79 6.62 -33.95
N SER A 279 -0.56 6.24 -34.27
CA SER A 279 -0.08 6.24 -35.63
C SER A 279 -0.97 5.25 -36.40
N LEU A 280 -1.93 5.76 -37.13
CA LEU A 280 -2.60 5.04 -38.21
C LEU A 280 -1.51 4.67 -39.21
N ILE A 281 -0.92 3.49 -39.05
CA ILE A 281 -0.15 2.85 -40.11
C ILE A 281 -1.17 2.52 -41.19
N HIS A 282 -1.21 3.37 -42.22
CA HIS A 282 -1.83 3.03 -43.49
C HIS A 282 -1.05 1.84 -44.05
N ILE A 283 -1.60 0.65 -43.92
CA ILE A 283 -1.20 -0.49 -44.72
C ILE A 283 -1.84 -0.24 -46.12
N SER A 284 -1.04 0.30 -47.05
CA SER A 284 -1.36 0.31 -48.47
C SER A 284 -1.23 -1.13 -48.97
N GLU A 285 -2.33 -1.70 -49.43
CA GLU A 285 -2.31 -2.97 -50.13
C GLU A 285 -1.45 -2.85 -51.42
N PRO A 286 -0.61 -3.84 -51.73
CA PRO A 286 0.10 -3.88 -53.00
C PRO A 286 -0.87 -4.31 -54.14
N THR A 287 -0.93 -3.50 -55.16
CA THR A 287 -1.53 -3.83 -56.48
C THR A 287 -0.76 -4.93 -57.19
#